data_e1cd95b98f2e9515dd176df6a08c0a30
#
_entry.id   e1cd95b98f2e9515dd176df6a08c0a30
#
_cell.length_a   1.000
_cell.length_b   1.000
_cell.length_c   1.000
_cell.angle_alpha   90.00
_cell.angle_beta   90.00
_cell.angle_gamma   90.00
#
_symmetry.space_group_name_H-M   'P 1'
#
loop_
_entity.id
_entity.type
_entity.pdbx_description
1 polymer ?
#
loop_
_entity_poly.entity_id
_entity_poly.type
_entity_poly.pdbx_seq_one_letter_code
_entity_poly.pdbx_strand_id
1 'polypeptide(L)'
;MATGRIIRVSGPLVVAEGMRDANMFDVVRVGEQKLIGEIIEMHGDKASIQVYEETAGLGRGDIVVSTGAPLSVELGPGLISNIYDGIQRPLVKLREKAGPNITRGLDEPALDRDAVWHFEAIAKPGDKVGPGDILGTVRETDIVLHKIMVPPNTTGIVKKIESGEYKVTDTVCVIETPQGEQSLTLMQKWPVRRARPYVKKHPPSDPMITGQRTIDALFPIAKGGTACIPGPFGSGKTVTQHQLAKWSDVDIVVYIGCGERGNEMTDVLKEFPRLSDPKTGEPLMKRTVLIANTSDMPVAAREASIY
;
A
#
# COMPACT_ATOMS: atom_id res chain seq x y z
N MET A 1 13.42 14.29 -15.46
CA MET A 1 13.32 14.34 -13.99
C MET A 1 13.84 15.66 -13.52
N ALA A 2 13.02 16.43 -12.79
CA ALA A 2 13.45 17.73 -12.26
C ALA A 2 14.50 17.52 -11.17
N THR A 3 15.53 18.37 -11.20
CA THR A 3 16.61 18.35 -10.21
C THR A 3 16.77 19.76 -9.65
N GLY A 4 16.64 19.89 -8.35
CA GLY A 4 16.74 21.16 -7.64
C GLY A 4 17.80 21.13 -6.53
N ARG A 5 17.91 22.25 -5.81
CA ARG A 5 18.79 22.41 -4.66
C ARG A 5 18.05 22.96 -3.47
N ILE A 6 18.36 22.44 -2.30
CA ILE A 6 17.77 22.92 -1.04
C ILE A 6 18.17 24.36 -0.76
N ILE A 7 17.21 25.21 -0.49
CA ILE A 7 17.42 26.59 -0.05
C ILE A 7 17.04 26.80 1.43
N ARG A 8 16.19 25.92 1.97
CA ARG A 8 15.73 25.99 3.37
C ARG A 8 15.37 24.60 3.90
N VAL A 9 15.73 24.34 5.15
CA VAL A 9 15.28 23.18 5.93
C VAL A 9 14.63 23.68 7.20
N SER A 10 13.44 23.16 7.53
CA SER A 10 12.70 23.53 8.74
C SER A 10 11.94 22.31 9.28
N GLY A 11 12.62 21.51 10.11
CA GLY A 11 12.09 20.21 10.53
C GLY A 11 11.85 19.30 9.31
N PRO A 12 10.69 18.66 9.17
CA PRO A 12 10.41 17.77 8.04
C PRO A 12 10.13 18.53 6.73
N LEU A 13 10.02 19.87 6.79
CA LEU A 13 9.79 20.71 5.63
C LEU A 13 11.11 21.17 4.99
N VAL A 14 11.29 20.83 3.74
CA VAL A 14 12.42 21.25 2.91
C VAL A 14 11.90 22.09 1.75
N VAL A 15 12.55 23.23 1.45
CA VAL A 15 12.26 24.04 0.28
C VAL A 15 13.44 23.93 -0.67
N ALA A 16 13.17 23.56 -1.92
CA ALA A 16 14.14 23.47 -3.00
C ALA A 16 13.80 24.42 -4.15
N GLU A 17 14.80 24.97 -4.82
CA GLU A 17 14.69 25.75 -6.04
C GLU A 17 15.16 24.93 -7.26
N GLY A 18 14.80 25.38 -8.49
CA GLY A 18 15.10 24.65 -9.72
C GLY A 18 14.13 23.52 -10.03
N MET A 19 12.97 23.48 -9.38
CA MET A 19 12.00 22.39 -9.47
C MET A 19 10.86 22.67 -10.47
N ARG A 20 11.04 23.57 -11.43
CA ARG A 20 9.97 24.01 -12.37
C ARG A 20 9.29 22.86 -13.12
N ASP A 21 10.05 21.82 -13.46
CA ASP A 21 9.56 20.67 -14.26
C ASP A 21 9.02 19.53 -13.38
N ALA A 22 8.91 19.74 -12.08
CA ALA A 22 8.26 18.79 -11.16
C ALA A 22 6.75 19.07 -11.07
N ASN A 23 5.99 18.07 -10.64
CA ASN A 23 4.55 18.20 -10.42
C ASN A 23 4.24 18.15 -8.92
N MET A 24 3.06 18.71 -8.56
CA MET A 24 2.48 18.52 -7.24
C MET A 24 2.35 17.03 -6.92
N PHE A 25 2.69 16.67 -5.71
CA PHE A 25 2.67 15.29 -5.20
C PHE A 25 3.70 14.34 -5.81
N ASP A 26 4.64 14.84 -6.63
CA ASP A 26 5.76 14.02 -7.03
C ASP A 26 6.57 13.60 -5.80
N VAL A 27 6.92 12.31 -5.74
CA VAL A 27 7.91 11.82 -4.80
C VAL A 27 9.28 12.33 -5.21
N VAL A 28 10.06 12.79 -4.25
CA VAL A 28 11.42 13.28 -4.43
C VAL A 28 12.42 12.52 -3.57
N ARG A 29 13.67 12.49 -4.01
CA ARG A 29 14.82 12.01 -3.26
C ARG A 29 15.66 13.20 -2.81
N VAL A 30 15.81 13.36 -1.50
CA VAL A 30 16.38 14.55 -0.86
C VAL A 30 17.74 14.24 -0.27
N GLY A 31 18.77 15.01 -0.66
CA GLY A 31 20.15 14.91 -0.17
C GLY A 31 20.88 13.67 -0.64
N GLU A 32 22.13 13.51 -0.18
CA GLU A 32 22.98 12.36 -0.50
C GLU A 32 22.38 11.02 -0.02
N GLN A 33 21.69 11.03 1.12
CA GLN A 33 21.02 9.86 1.69
C GLN A 33 19.75 9.47 0.94
N LYS A 34 19.32 10.28 -0.05
CA LYS A 34 18.12 10.03 -0.88
C LYS A 34 16.85 9.85 -0.06
N LEU A 35 16.68 10.66 1.00
CA LEU A 35 15.50 10.62 1.86
C LEU A 35 14.23 10.78 1.03
N ILE A 36 13.20 10.01 1.37
CA ILE A 36 11.93 10.06 0.66
C ILE A 36 11.12 11.27 1.11
N GLY A 37 10.66 12.09 0.17
CA GLY A 37 9.75 13.19 0.42
C GLY A 37 8.72 13.35 -0.70
N GLU A 38 7.74 14.21 -0.48
CA GLU A 38 6.67 14.53 -1.43
C GLU A 38 6.56 16.04 -1.58
N ILE A 39 6.36 16.52 -2.80
CA ILE A 39 6.09 17.91 -3.09
C ILE A 39 4.67 18.26 -2.66
N ILE A 40 4.53 19.15 -1.68
CA ILE A 40 3.23 19.55 -1.13
C ILE A 40 2.78 20.93 -1.58
N GLU A 41 3.70 21.72 -2.17
CA GLU A 41 3.40 23.07 -2.66
C GLU A 41 4.42 23.48 -3.72
N MET A 42 3.97 24.25 -4.72
CA MET A 42 4.82 24.77 -5.78
C MET A 42 4.62 26.28 -5.95
N HIS A 43 5.71 27.04 -5.98
CA HIS A 43 5.74 28.47 -6.25
C HIS A 43 6.80 28.81 -7.30
N GLY A 44 6.42 28.92 -8.55
CA GLY A 44 7.33 29.17 -9.67
C GLY A 44 8.29 27.99 -9.85
N ASP A 45 9.58 28.20 -9.58
CA ASP A 45 10.62 27.18 -9.62
C ASP A 45 10.93 26.54 -8.25
N LYS A 46 10.23 26.99 -7.19
CA LYS A 46 10.43 26.49 -5.83
C LYS A 46 9.38 25.47 -5.46
N ALA A 47 9.83 24.38 -4.83
CA ALA A 47 8.98 23.34 -4.29
C ALA A 47 9.14 23.27 -2.75
N SER A 48 8.02 23.26 -2.06
CA SER A 48 7.97 22.86 -0.63
C SER A 48 7.77 21.35 -0.55
N ILE A 49 8.66 20.69 0.14
CA ILE A 49 8.77 19.22 0.17
C ILE A 49 8.60 18.77 1.62
N GLN A 50 7.68 17.88 1.85
CA GLN A 50 7.52 17.19 3.12
C GLN A 50 8.30 15.87 3.09
N VAL A 51 9.33 15.78 3.92
CA VAL A 51 10.19 14.59 4.01
C VAL A 51 9.58 13.59 4.98
N TYR A 52 9.52 12.32 4.58
CA TYR A 52 8.95 11.23 5.37
C TYR A 52 9.92 10.64 6.41
N GLU A 53 11.14 11.09 6.40
CA GLU A 53 12.20 10.63 7.30
C GLU A 53 12.79 11.82 8.08
N GLU A 54 13.64 11.53 9.06
CA GLU A 54 14.33 12.56 9.81
C GLU A 54 15.32 13.34 8.93
N THR A 55 15.22 14.66 8.94
CA THR A 55 15.99 15.57 8.08
C THR A 55 17.31 16.05 8.67
N ALA A 56 17.70 15.53 9.83
CA ALA A 56 18.98 15.90 10.46
C ALA A 56 20.16 15.63 9.50
N GLY A 57 21.00 16.63 9.32
CA GLY A 57 22.15 16.58 8.39
C GLY A 57 21.88 17.09 6.98
N LEU A 58 20.62 17.39 6.60
CA LEU A 58 20.34 18.09 5.36
C LEU A 58 20.73 19.57 5.48
N GLY A 59 21.33 20.10 4.42
CA GLY A 59 21.80 21.48 4.35
C GLY A 59 21.38 22.21 3.07
N ARG A 60 21.63 23.52 3.06
CA ARG A 60 21.46 24.33 1.84
C ARG A 60 22.46 23.88 0.77
N GLY A 61 21.96 23.74 -0.47
CA GLY A 61 22.76 23.29 -1.61
C GLY A 61 22.66 21.79 -1.89
N ASP A 62 22.14 20.99 -0.95
CA ASP A 62 21.91 19.56 -1.17
C ASP A 62 20.93 19.34 -2.33
N ILE A 63 21.14 18.25 -3.05
CA ILE A 63 20.39 17.94 -4.27
C ILE A 63 19.03 17.34 -3.94
N VAL A 64 18.02 17.75 -4.67
CA VAL A 64 16.68 17.16 -4.68
C VAL A 64 16.36 16.67 -6.08
N VAL A 65 15.96 15.41 -6.22
CA VAL A 65 15.62 14.79 -7.50
C VAL A 65 14.16 14.31 -7.47
N SER A 66 13.31 14.83 -8.39
CA SER A 66 11.96 14.31 -8.56
C SER A 66 12.00 12.94 -9.25
N THR A 67 11.13 12.03 -8.82
CA THR A 67 10.90 10.74 -9.50
C THR A 67 9.99 10.89 -10.71
N GLY A 68 9.29 12.02 -10.85
CA GLY A 68 8.28 12.27 -11.88
C GLY A 68 6.98 11.48 -11.68
N ALA A 69 6.77 10.93 -10.50
CA ALA A 69 5.58 10.15 -10.16
C ALA A 69 5.13 10.44 -8.72
N PRO A 70 3.81 10.43 -8.46
CA PRO A 70 3.28 10.59 -7.11
C PRO A 70 3.55 9.34 -6.25
N LEU A 71 3.39 9.51 -4.93
CA LEU A 71 3.46 8.38 -3.99
C LEU A 71 2.48 7.31 -4.44
N SER A 72 3.01 6.12 -4.68
CA SER A 72 2.28 4.99 -5.23
C SER A 72 2.62 3.73 -4.46
N VAL A 73 1.63 2.85 -4.32
CA VAL A 73 1.81 1.53 -3.74
C VAL A 73 1.91 0.48 -4.84
N GLU A 74 2.61 -0.59 -4.55
CA GLU A 74 2.69 -1.78 -5.39
C GLU A 74 1.62 -2.77 -4.96
N LEU A 75 0.72 -3.10 -5.87
CA LEU A 75 -0.39 -4.04 -5.65
C LEU A 75 -0.18 -5.27 -6.53
N GLY A 76 -0.07 -6.42 -5.91
CA GLY A 76 0.17 -7.71 -6.59
C GLY A 76 0.34 -8.85 -5.60
N PRO A 77 0.58 -10.08 -6.07
CA PRO A 77 0.84 -11.23 -5.21
C PRO A 77 2.06 -11.00 -4.32
N GLY A 78 1.99 -11.41 -3.07
CA GLY A 78 3.04 -11.24 -2.08
C GLY A 78 2.79 -10.10 -1.09
N LEU A 79 1.60 -9.47 -1.10
CA LEU A 79 1.20 -8.52 -0.07
C LEU A 79 0.73 -9.22 1.20
N ILE A 80 -0.01 -10.31 1.06
CA ILE A 80 -0.58 -11.06 2.18
C ILE A 80 0.55 -11.66 3.03
N SER A 81 0.32 -11.76 4.33
CA SER A 81 1.28 -12.25 5.34
C SER A 81 2.48 -11.34 5.60
N ASN A 82 2.53 -10.17 4.99
CA ASN A 82 3.62 -9.23 5.15
C ASN A 82 3.29 -8.05 6.06
N ILE A 83 4.36 -7.39 6.52
CA ILE A 83 4.32 -6.25 7.44
C ILE A 83 5.02 -5.07 6.77
N TYR A 84 4.31 -3.96 6.63
CA TYR A 84 4.79 -2.75 5.97
C TYR A 84 4.78 -1.56 6.92
N ASP A 85 5.55 -0.53 6.58
CA ASP A 85 5.38 0.80 7.17
C ASP A 85 4.36 1.65 6.39
N GLY A 86 4.16 2.91 6.81
CA GLY A 86 3.14 3.80 6.22
C GLY A 86 3.37 4.21 4.76
N ILE A 87 4.55 3.96 4.21
CA ILE A 87 4.90 4.20 2.80
C ILE A 87 5.19 2.90 2.04
N GLN A 88 4.70 1.78 2.57
CA GLN A 88 4.79 0.44 2.00
C GLN A 88 6.22 -0.14 1.94
N ARG A 89 7.14 0.24 2.82
CA ARG A 89 8.43 -0.45 2.90
C ARG A 89 8.27 -1.75 3.71
N PRO A 90 8.77 -2.90 3.22
CA PRO A 90 8.62 -4.20 3.89
C PRO A 90 9.54 -4.29 5.11
N LEU A 91 8.96 -4.24 6.33
CA LEU A 91 9.71 -4.12 7.58
C LEU A 91 10.61 -5.33 7.87
N VAL A 92 10.20 -6.53 7.46
CA VAL A 92 11.02 -7.74 7.63
C VAL A 92 12.31 -7.64 6.82
N LYS A 93 12.22 -7.29 5.54
CA LYS A 93 13.39 -7.12 4.67
C LYS A 93 14.28 -5.96 5.11
N LEU A 94 13.68 -4.86 5.57
CA LEU A 94 14.45 -3.74 6.14
C LEU A 94 15.27 -4.18 7.36
N ARG A 95 14.67 -4.98 8.26
CA ARG A 95 15.35 -5.51 9.44
C ARG A 95 16.49 -6.46 9.07
N GLU A 96 16.32 -7.29 8.06
CA GLU A 96 17.38 -8.19 7.57
C GLU A 96 18.59 -7.42 7.03
N LYS A 97 18.35 -6.29 6.34
CA LYS A 97 19.41 -5.47 5.75
C LYS A 97 20.07 -4.48 6.71
N ALA A 98 19.28 -3.81 7.54
CA ALA A 98 19.74 -2.73 8.41
C ALA A 98 19.86 -3.13 9.89
N GLY A 99 19.44 -4.35 10.27
CA GLY A 99 19.38 -4.76 11.66
C GLY A 99 18.17 -4.20 12.41
N PRO A 100 18.25 -4.02 13.75
CA PRO A 100 17.10 -3.64 14.57
C PRO A 100 16.63 -2.19 14.38
N ASN A 101 17.48 -1.33 13.80
CA ASN A 101 17.18 0.08 13.57
C ASN A 101 17.01 0.37 12.08
N ILE A 102 15.93 1.06 11.72
CA ILE A 102 15.70 1.48 10.34
C ILE A 102 16.70 2.59 9.99
N THR A 103 17.56 2.34 9.01
CA THR A 103 18.50 3.32 8.49
C THR A 103 17.80 4.26 7.51
N ARG A 104 18.09 5.56 7.60
CA ARG A 104 17.51 6.58 6.69
C ARG A 104 17.93 6.34 5.24
N GLY A 105 17.02 6.67 4.33
CA GLY A 105 17.23 6.52 2.88
C GLY A 105 17.19 5.07 2.38
N LEU A 106 16.92 4.09 3.26
CA LEU A 106 16.79 2.71 2.85
C LEU A 106 15.46 2.51 2.11
N ASP A 107 15.55 2.06 0.88
CA ASP A 107 14.41 1.79 -0.01
C ASP A 107 14.43 0.35 -0.47
N GLU A 108 13.31 -0.35 -0.23
CA GLU A 108 13.12 -1.73 -0.63
C GLU A 108 11.80 -1.86 -1.40
N PRO A 109 11.79 -2.62 -2.51
CA PRO A 109 10.55 -2.92 -3.20
C PRO A 109 9.54 -3.57 -2.26
N ALA A 110 8.29 -3.11 -2.32
CA ALA A 110 7.22 -3.64 -1.46
C ALA A 110 6.93 -5.11 -1.74
N LEU A 111 6.92 -5.49 -3.03
CA LEU A 111 6.75 -6.87 -3.45
C LEU A 111 8.11 -7.52 -3.70
N ASP A 112 8.20 -8.82 -3.40
CA ASP A 112 9.40 -9.59 -3.68
C ASP A 112 9.59 -9.78 -5.20
N ARG A 113 10.73 -9.30 -5.73
CA ARG A 113 11.05 -9.39 -7.15
C ARG A 113 11.55 -10.77 -7.58
N ASP A 114 11.95 -11.58 -6.64
CA ASP A 114 12.50 -12.92 -6.90
C ASP A 114 11.49 -14.03 -6.68
N ALA A 115 10.41 -13.75 -5.97
CA ALA A 115 9.31 -14.68 -5.78
C ALA A 115 8.65 -15.03 -7.14
N VAL A 116 8.45 -16.33 -7.35
CA VAL A 116 7.80 -16.86 -8.54
C VAL A 116 6.39 -17.32 -8.17
N TRP A 117 5.44 -16.96 -9.00
CA TRP A 117 4.02 -17.21 -8.80
C TRP A 117 3.42 -17.96 -9.97
N HIS A 118 2.63 -18.98 -9.68
CA HIS A 118 1.85 -19.68 -10.69
C HIS A 118 0.64 -18.83 -11.10
N PHE A 119 0.67 -18.31 -12.32
CA PHE A 119 -0.43 -17.55 -12.90
C PHE A 119 -1.31 -18.46 -13.76
N GLU A 120 -2.60 -18.47 -13.49
CA GLU A 120 -3.59 -19.19 -14.27
C GLU A 120 -4.44 -18.17 -15.07
N ALA A 121 -4.31 -18.22 -16.40
CA ALA A 121 -5.02 -17.31 -17.29
C ALA A 121 -6.51 -17.68 -17.37
N ILE A 122 -7.39 -16.67 -17.23
CA ILE A 122 -8.84 -16.79 -17.43
C ILE A 122 -9.25 -16.19 -18.77
N ALA A 123 -8.74 -14.99 -19.07
CA ALA A 123 -8.95 -14.34 -20.35
C ALA A 123 -8.23 -15.09 -21.49
N LYS A 124 -8.72 -14.91 -22.71
CA LYS A 124 -8.19 -15.58 -23.91
C LYS A 124 -7.76 -14.55 -24.94
N PRO A 125 -6.79 -14.89 -25.82
CA PRO A 125 -6.49 -14.06 -26.98
C PRO A 125 -7.76 -13.78 -27.81
N GLY A 126 -7.97 -12.50 -28.15
CA GLY A 126 -9.18 -12.01 -28.84
C GLY A 126 -10.25 -11.44 -27.92
N ASP A 127 -10.20 -11.66 -26.61
CA ASP A 127 -11.18 -11.09 -25.68
C ASP A 127 -11.03 -9.57 -25.58
N LYS A 128 -12.17 -8.87 -25.59
CA LYS A 128 -12.22 -7.45 -25.28
C LYS A 128 -12.21 -7.28 -23.77
N VAL A 129 -11.31 -6.48 -23.26
CA VAL A 129 -11.14 -6.26 -21.83
C VAL A 129 -11.06 -4.76 -21.50
N GLY A 130 -11.57 -4.43 -20.33
CA GLY A 130 -11.60 -3.08 -19.80
C GLY A 130 -11.17 -3.02 -18.32
N PRO A 131 -11.17 -1.84 -17.70
CA PRO A 131 -10.72 -1.64 -16.34
C PRO A 131 -11.42 -2.55 -15.34
N GLY A 132 -10.65 -3.33 -14.58
CA GLY A 132 -11.17 -4.23 -13.56
C GLY A 132 -11.55 -5.62 -14.05
N ASP A 133 -11.52 -5.89 -15.36
CA ASP A 133 -11.74 -7.24 -15.87
C ASP A 133 -10.60 -8.18 -15.42
N ILE A 134 -10.96 -9.42 -15.09
CA ILE A 134 -10.03 -10.41 -14.56
C ILE A 134 -9.28 -11.06 -15.72
N LEU A 135 -7.97 -10.92 -15.74
CA LEU A 135 -7.07 -11.57 -16.70
C LEU A 135 -6.76 -13.01 -16.30
N GLY A 136 -6.59 -13.25 -15.02
CA GLY A 136 -6.27 -14.53 -14.45
C GLY A 136 -6.15 -14.47 -12.95
N THR A 137 -5.67 -15.57 -12.35
CA THR A 137 -5.53 -15.71 -10.90
C THR A 137 -4.16 -16.23 -10.50
N VAL A 138 -3.79 -15.93 -9.28
CA VAL A 138 -2.61 -16.46 -8.59
C VAL A 138 -3.05 -16.94 -7.20
N ARG A 139 -2.75 -18.18 -6.84
CA ARG A 139 -2.97 -18.65 -5.47
C ARG A 139 -1.87 -18.11 -4.56
N GLU A 140 -2.14 -16.98 -3.90
CA GLU A 140 -1.18 -16.30 -3.05
C GLU A 140 -0.98 -17.02 -1.72
N THR A 141 -2.07 -17.49 -1.12
CA THR A 141 -2.05 -18.38 0.06
C THR A 141 -3.08 -19.49 -0.12
N ASP A 142 -3.11 -20.45 0.79
CA ASP A 142 -4.12 -21.52 0.76
C ASP A 142 -5.55 -20.99 0.82
N ILE A 143 -5.73 -19.78 1.38
CA ILE A 143 -7.02 -19.13 1.60
C ILE A 143 -7.31 -18.06 0.54
N VAL A 144 -6.27 -17.37 0.04
CA VAL A 144 -6.41 -16.19 -0.82
C VAL A 144 -6.08 -16.52 -2.27
N LEU A 145 -7.09 -16.39 -3.13
CA LEU A 145 -6.95 -16.43 -4.58
C LEU A 145 -6.87 -14.99 -5.12
N HIS A 146 -5.66 -14.55 -5.44
CA HIS A 146 -5.40 -13.21 -5.96
C HIS A 146 -5.88 -13.09 -7.41
N LYS A 147 -6.67 -12.06 -7.70
CA LYS A 147 -7.17 -11.78 -9.05
C LYS A 147 -6.30 -10.74 -9.73
N ILE A 148 -5.69 -11.10 -10.85
CA ILE A 148 -4.94 -10.17 -11.69
C ILE A 148 -5.92 -9.49 -12.63
N MET A 149 -6.03 -8.17 -12.51
CA MET A 149 -7.04 -7.38 -13.22
C MET A 149 -6.40 -6.37 -14.16
N VAL A 150 -7.15 -6.01 -15.20
CA VAL A 150 -6.78 -4.92 -16.11
C VAL A 150 -6.69 -3.60 -15.33
N PRO A 151 -5.59 -2.85 -15.48
CA PRO A 151 -5.42 -1.56 -14.81
C PRO A 151 -6.50 -0.53 -15.22
N PRO A 152 -6.80 0.48 -14.36
CA PRO A 152 -7.67 1.58 -14.72
C PRO A 152 -7.16 2.31 -15.95
N ASN A 153 -8.08 2.82 -16.76
CA ASN A 153 -7.83 3.54 -18.02
C ASN A 153 -7.17 2.67 -19.11
N THR A 154 -7.15 1.35 -18.96
CA THR A 154 -6.69 0.42 -19.99
C THR A 154 -7.89 -0.29 -20.57
N THR A 155 -8.08 -0.21 -21.88
CA THR A 155 -9.12 -0.93 -22.63
C THR A 155 -8.52 -1.40 -23.94
N GLY A 156 -8.77 -2.64 -24.31
CA GLY A 156 -8.21 -3.19 -25.55
C GLY A 156 -8.63 -4.62 -25.81
N ILE A 157 -7.90 -5.27 -26.69
CA ILE A 157 -8.09 -6.67 -27.06
C ILE A 157 -6.87 -7.44 -26.56
N VAL A 158 -7.09 -8.55 -25.89
CA VAL A 158 -6.00 -9.45 -25.47
C VAL A 158 -5.31 -10.02 -26.69
N LYS A 159 -4.03 -9.71 -26.88
CA LYS A 159 -3.22 -10.23 -27.96
C LYS A 159 -2.51 -11.52 -27.58
N LYS A 160 -1.94 -11.54 -26.37
CA LYS A 160 -1.22 -12.69 -25.83
C LYS A 160 -1.44 -12.78 -24.32
N ILE A 161 -1.75 -13.97 -23.83
CA ILE A 161 -1.83 -14.32 -22.42
C ILE A 161 -1.53 -15.82 -22.30
N GLU A 162 -0.72 -16.22 -21.34
CA GLU A 162 -0.34 -17.61 -21.13
C GLU A 162 -0.29 -17.89 -19.62
N SER A 163 -0.74 -19.08 -19.22
CA SER A 163 -0.54 -19.59 -17.85
C SER A 163 0.90 -20.06 -17.68
N GLY A 164 1.46 -19.89 -16.49
CA GLY A 164 2.84 -20.31 -16.20
C GLY A 164 3.40 -19.71 -14.94
N GLU A 165 4.69 -19.89 -14.75
CA GLU A 165 5.44 -19.37 -13.62
C GLU A 165 6.03 -17.99 -13.96
N TYR A 166 5.67 -16.98 -13.16
CA TYR A 166 6.06 -15.59 -13.41
C TYR A 166 6.49 -14.89 -12.12
N LYS A 167 7.46 -13.99 -12.25
CA LYS A 167 7.75 -12.98 -11.24
C LYS A 167 6.74 -11.84 -11.35
N VAL A 168 6.61 -11.04 -10.29
CA VAL A 168 5.65 -9.92 -10.26
C VAL A 168 5.89 -8.86 -11.35
N THR A 169 7.10 -8.78 -11.88
CA THR A 169 7.50 -7.85 -12.96
C THR A 169 7.43 -8.44 -14.36
N ASP A 170 7.22 -9.75 -14.50
CA ASP A 170 7.18 -10.39 -15.80
C ASP A 170 5.86 -10.09 -16.52
N THR A 171 5.92 -9.98 -17.82
CA THR A 171 4.74 -9.76 -18.67
C THR A 171 3.91 -11.03 -18.76
N VAL A 172 2.69 -11.01 -18.24
CA VAL A 172 1.74 -12.12 -18.28
C VAL A 172 0.67 -11.95 -19.35
N CYS A 173 0.41 -10.70 -19.76
CA CYS A 173 -0.57 -10.38 -20.78
C CYS A 173 -0.11 -9.21 -21.63
N VAL A 174 -0.39 -9.27 -22.95
CA VAL A 174 -0.23 -8.15 -23.87
C VAL A 174 -1.60 -7.78 -24.42
N ILE A 175 -1.97 -6.53 -24.29
CA ILE A 175 -3.24 -5.97 -24.76
C ILE A 175 -2.95 -5.00 -25.91
N GLU A 176 -3.69 -5.10 -26.98
CA GLU A 176 -3.72 -4.12 -28.05
C GLU A 176 -4.72 -3.01 -27.71
N THR A 177 -4.20 -1.80 -27.50
CA THR A 177 -4.99 -0.60 -27.19
C THR A 177 -4.99 0.37 -28.37
N PRO A 178 -5.86 1.38 -28.42
CA PRO A 178 -5.83 2.43 -29.44
C PRO A 178 -4.50 3.20 -29.53
N GLN A 179 -3.69 3.17 -28.47
CA GLN A 179 -2.38 3.82 -28.36
C GLN A 179 -1.20 2.90 -28.71
N GLY A 180 -1.47 1.62 -28.97
CA GLY A 180 -0.46 0.59 -29.23
C GLY A 180 -0.52 -0.59 -28.26
N GLU A 181 0.47 -1.46 -28.35
CA GLU A 181 0.57 -2.62 -27.46
C GLU A 181 0.99 -2.21 -26.05
N GLN A 182 0.28 -2.73 -25.05
CA GLN A 182 0.59 -2.55 -23.64
C GLN A 182 0.84 -3.91 -22.98
N SER A 183 2.01 -4.04 -22.34
CA SER A 183 2.36 -5.21 -21.53
C SER A 183 1.83 -5.03 -20.11
N LEU A 184 1.16 -6.06 -19.60
CA LEU A 184 0.65 -6.12 -18.24
C LEU A 184 1.39 -7.19 -17.45
N THR A 185 1.68 -6.89 -16.18
CA THR A 185 2.41 -7.76 -15.25
C THR A 185 1.49 -8.22 -14.12
N LEU A 186 2.00 -9.06 -13.22
CA LEU A 186 1.24 -9.48 -12.03
C LEU A 186 1.05 -8.34 -11.02
N MET A 187 1.84 -7.27 -11.12
CA MET A 187 1.74 -6.12 -10.22
C MET A 187 1.23 -4.85 -10.92
N GLN A 188 0.62 -3.97 -10.14
CA GLN A 188 0.24 -2.62 -10.56
C GLN A 188 0.83 -1.60 -9.59
N LYS A 189 1.29 -0.46 -10.11
CA LYS A 189 1.59 0.72 -9.28
C LYS A 189 0.34 1.61 -9.21
N TRP A 190 -0.11 1.91 -8.00
CA TRP A 190 -1.30 2.71 -7.77
C TRP A 190 -0.97 3.97 -6.99
N PRO A 191 -1.29 5.18 -7.53
CA PRO A 191 -1.12 6.44 -6.79
C PRO A 191 -2.04 6.45 -5.56
N VAL A 192 -1.48 6.65 -4.37
CA VAL A 192 -2.24 6.52 -3.10
C VAL A 192 -3.39 7.52 -2.99
N ARG A 193 -3.24 8.72 -3.55
CA ARG A 193 -4.27 9.78 -3.50
C ARG A 193 -5.38 9.60 -4.53
N ARG A 194 -5.29 8.57 -5.38
CA ARG A 194 -6.30 8.30 -6.40
C ARG A 194 -7.22 7.16 -5.96
N ALA A 195 -8.49 7.47 -5.70
CA ALA A 195 -9.49 6.46 -5.38
C ALA A 195 -9.60 5.40 -6.48
N ARG A 196 -9.82 4.15 -6.12
CA ARG A 196 -10.10 3.10 -7.10
C ARG A 196 -11.48 3.32 -7.72
N PRO A 197 -11.62 3.15 -9.04
CA PRO A 197 -12.92 3.27 -9.69
C PRO A 197 -13.84 2.11 -9.27
N TYR A 198 -15.12 2.39 -9.25
CA TYR A 198 -16.16 1.39 -9.02
C TYR A 198 -17.29 1.59 -10.04
N VAL A 199 -17.95 0.49 -10.40
CA VAL A 199 -19.05 0.53 -11.38
C VAL A 199 -20.32 1.03 -10.71
N LYS A 200 -20.62 0.55 -9.50
CA LYS A 200 -21.86 0.87 -8.78
C LYS A 200 -21.67 0.78 -7.28
N LYS A 201 -22.28 1.70 -6.54
CA LYS A 201 -22.48 1.58 -5.09
C LYS A 201 -23.79 0.82 -4.85
N HIS A 202 -23.70 -0.22 -4.03
CA HIS A 202 -24.89 -0.96 -3.58
C HIS A 202 -25.47 -0.32 -2.31
N PRO A 203 -26.78 -0.42 -2.07
CA PRO A 203 -27.38 -0.04 -0.79
C PRO A 203 -26.78 -0.92 0.33
N PRO A 204 -26.65 -0.42 1.57
CA PRO A 204 -26.13 -1.18 2.71
C PRO A 204 -27.18 -2.18 3.21
N SER A 205 -27.39 -3.28 2.49
CA SER A 205 -28.39 -4.30 2.80
C SER A 205 -27.83 -5.50 3.57
N ASP A 206 -26.55 -5.82 3.34
CA ASP A 206 -25.95 -7.03 3.87
C ASP A 206 -25.13 -6.71 5.13
N PRO A 207 -25.51 -7.29 6.30
CA PRO A 207 -24.74 -7.08 7.52
C PRO A 207 -23.39 -7.82 7.47
N MET A 208 -22.34 -7.17 7.97
CA MET A 208 -21.09 -7.80 8.27
C MET A 208 -21.19 -8.48 9.65
N ILE A 209 -20.98 -9.77 9.70
CA ILE A 209 -20.94 -10.48 10.98
C ILE A 209 -19.58 -10.29 11.63
N THR A 210 -19.55 -9.58 12.75
CA THR A 210 -18.31 -9.23 13.46
C THR A 210 -17.93 -10.28 14.52
N GLY A 211 -18.87 -11.17 14.89
CA GLY A 211 -18.70 -12.11 15.98
C GLY A 211 -18.87 -11.48 17.37
N GLN A 212 -19.14 -10.18 17.44
CA GLN A 212 -19.42 -9.46 18.69
C GLN A 212 -20.92 -9.25 18.83
N ARG A 213 -21.56 -10.02 19.73
CA ARG A 213 -23.03 -10.02 19.88
C ARG A 213 -23.62 -8.61 20.04
N THR A 214 -22.98 -7.74 20.79
CA THR A 214 -23.47 -6.37 21.01
C THR A 214 -23.45 -5.57 19.73
N ILE A 215 -22.40 -5.70 18.92
CA ILE A 215 -22.31 -4.99 17.63
C ILE A 215 -23.31 -5.58 16.66
N ASP A 216 -23.31 -6.89 16.46
CA ASP A 216 -24.15 -7.57 15.47
C ASP A 216 -25.64 -7.41 15.73
N ALA A 217 -26.05 -7.36 17.02
CA ALA A 217 -27.46 -7.26 17.39
C ALA A 217 -27.98 -5.82 17.53
N LEU A 218 -27.13 -4.88 18.03
CA LEU A 218 -27.60 -3.55 18.40
C LEU A 218 -27.05 -2.43 17.49
N PHE A 219 -25.87 -2.65 16.90
CA PHE A 219 -25.19 -1.67 16.05
C PHE A 219 -24.62 -2.33 14.78
N PRO A 220 -25.44 -3.03 13.98
CA PRO A 220 -24.95 -3.81 12.86
C PRO A 220 -24.19 -2.95 11.86
N ILE A 221 -23.04 -3.47 11.40
CA ILE A 221 -22.21 -2.83 10.39
C ILE A 221 -22.55 -3.46 9.04
N ALA A 222 -22.84 -2.65 8.03
CA ALA A 222 -23.07 -3.16 6.69
C ALA A 222 -21.76 -3.55 6.01
N LYS A 223 -21.74 -4.58 5.17
CA LYS A 223 -20.62 -4.90 4.26
C LYS A 223 -20.35 -3.71 3.36
N GLY A 224 -19.09 -3.26 3.28
CA GLY A 224 -18.71 -2.03 2.61
C GLY A 224 -19.02 -0.74 3.37
N GLY A 225 -19.55 -0.84 4.60
CA GLY A 225 -19.84 0.29 5.47
C GLY A 225 -18.61 0.79 6.24
N THR A 226 -18.83 1.86 7.00
CA THR A 226 -17.82 2.49 7.87
C THR A 226 -18.35 2.52 9.29
N ALA A 227 -17.54 2.13 10.25
CA ALA A 227 -17.86 2.22 11.67
C ALA A 227 -16.78 3.01 12.42
N CYS A 228 -17.19 3.74 13.46
CA CYS A 228 -16.29 4.44 14.36
C CYS A 228 -16.37 3.82 15.76
N ILE A 229 -15.22 3.60 16.38
CA ILE A 229 -15.10 3.10 17.76
C ILE A 229 -14.44 4.21 18.59
N PRO A 230 -15.22 5.24 19.02
CA PRO A 230 -14.68 6.34 19.79
C PRO A 230 -14.49 5.96 21.25
N GLY A 231 -13.61 6.67 21.93
CA GLY A 231 -13.46 6.54 23.38
C GLY A 231 -12.14 7.10 23.89
N PRO A 232 -12.06 7.44 25.18
CA PRO A 232 -10.85 7.92 25.81
C PRO A 232 -9.80 6.80 25.90
N PHE A 233 -8.64 7.14 26.41
CA PHE A 233 -7.59 6.18 26.68
C PHE A 233 -8.08 5.09 27.67
N GLY A 234 -7.73 3.82 27.39
CA GLY A 234 -8.11 2.70 28.23
C GLY A 234 -9.55 2.19 28.07
N SER A 235 -10.33 2.73 27.11
CA SER A 235 -11.74 2.32 26.86
C SER A 235 -11.88 0.99 26.09
N GLY A 236 -10.78 0.33 25.75
CA GLY A 236 -10.80 -0.95 25.03
C GLY A 236 -10.95 -0.86 23.52
N LYS A 237 -10.69 0.32 22.91
CA LYS A 237 -10.76 0.49 21.44
C LYS A 237 -9.92 -0.53 20.68
N THR A 238 -8.64 -0.61 21.01
CA THR A 238 -7.69 -1.51 20.36
C THR A 238 -8.11 -2.98 20.53
N VAL A 239 -8.57 -3.36 21.72
CA VAL A 239 -9.09 -4.72 21.98
C VAL A 239 -10.29 -5.02 21.09
N THR A 240 -11.22 -4.07 20.95
CA THR A 240 -12.39 -4.24 20.08
C THR A 240 -11.96 -4.39 18.61
N GLN A 241 -11.01 -3.57 18.14
CA GLN A 241 -10.47 -3.67 16.77
C GLN A 241 -9.81 -5.04 16.51
N HIS A 242 -9.03 -5.55 17.48
CA HIS A 242 -8.44 -6.89 17.38
C HIS A 242 -9.51 -7.99 17.31
N GLN A 243 -10.59 -7.87 18.11
CA GLN A 243 -11.70 -8.81 18.03
C GLN A 243 -12.41 -8.78 16.68
N LEU A 244 -12.64 -7.59 16.11
CA LEU A 244 -13.20 -7.44 14.77
C LEU A 244 -12.30 -8.08 13.71
N ALA A 245 -11.00 -7.79 13.74
CA ALA A 245 -10.04 -8.38 12.81
C ALA A 245 -10.02 -9.92 12.87
N LYS A 246 -10.16 -10.49 14.07
CA LYS A 246 -10.12 -11.94 14.29
C LYS A 246 -11.41 -12.65 13.87
N TRP A 247 -12.58 -12.08 14.19
CA TRP A 247 -13.83 -12.81 14.13
C TRP A 247 -14.75 -12.42 12.98
N SER A 248 -14.50 -11.28 12.30
CA SER A 248 -15.35 -10.82 11.21
C SER A 248 -15.37 -11.79 10.02
N ASP A 249 -16.52 -11.86 9.34
CA ASP A 249 -16.73 -12.71 8.17
C ASP A 249 -16.19 -12.06 6.89
N VAL A 250 -14.92 -11.69 6.91
CA VAL A 250 -14.20 -11.07 5.79
C VAL A 250 -13.17 -12.01 5.19
N ASP A 251 -12.83 -11.79 3.93
CA ASP A 251 -11.83 -12.61 3.22
C ASP A 251 -10.41 -12.17 3.57
N ILE A 252 -10.17 -10.86 3.65
CA ILE A 252 -8.87 -10.27 3.91
C ILE A 252 -8.98 -9.24 5.04
N VAL A 253 -7.98 -9.21 5.89
CA VAL A 253 -7.81 -8.22 6.95
C VAL A 253 -6.63 -7.31 6.60
N VAL A 254 -6.88 -6.01 6.50
CA VAL A 254 -5.82 -5.00 6.45
C VAL A 254 -5.82 -4.24 7.77
N TYR A 255 -4.83 -4.51 8.60
CA TYR A 255 -4.70 -3.85 9.90
C TYR A 255 -3.69 -2.71 9.80
N ILE A 256 -4.13 -1.49 10.08
CA ILE A 256 -3.32 -0.29 9.95
C ILE A 256 -3.21 0.39 11.32
N GLY A 257 -2.01 0.38 11.89
CA GLY A 257 -1.65 1.23 13.02
C GLY A 257 -1.19 2.59 12.50
N CYS A 258 -2.05 3.61 12.60
CA CYS A 258 -1.75 4.95 12.13
C CYS A 258 -1.44 5.88 13.33
N GLY A 259 -0.16 6.04 13.64
CA GLY A 259 0.28 6.81 14.81
C GLY A 259 0.03 6.09 16.14
N GLU A 260 -0.04 4.77 16.12
CA GLU A 260 -0.19 3.93 17.30
C GLU A 260 1.05 3.98 18.20
N ARG A 261 0.89 3.63 19.46
CA ARG A 261 2.01 3.51 20.37
C ARG A 261 2.88 2.32 19.99
N GLY A 262 4.19 2.47 20.12
CA GLY A 262 5.14 1.41 19.78
C GLY A 262 4.90 0.10 20.54
N ASN A 263 4.47 0.15 21.83
CA ASN A 263 4.12 -1.04 22.59
C ASN A 263 2.85 -1.72 22.07
N GLU A 264 1.77 -0.98 21.78
CA GLU A 264 0.52 -1.53 21.23
C GLU A 264 0.77 -2.18 19.87
N MET A 265 1.55 -1.52 19.00
CA MET A 265 1.93 -2.09 17.72
C MET A 265 2.81 -3.34 17.87
N THR A 266 3.72 -3.36 18.85
CA THR A 266 4.54 -4.54 19.15
C THR A 266 3.68 -5.72 19.58
N ASP A 267 2.62 -5.47 20.35
CA ASP A 267 1.68 -6.53 20.77
C ASP A 267 0.93 -7.08 19.55
N VAL A 268 0.44 -6.23 18.64
CA VAL A 268 -0.15 -6.66 17.37
C VAL A 268 0.81 -7.54 16.57
N LEU A 269 2.05 -7.09 16.38
CA LEU A 269 3.06 -7.81 15.62
C LEU A 269 3.45 -9.18 16.24
N LYS A 270 3.29 -9.33 17.54
CA LYS A 270 3.54 -10.59 18.25
C LYS A 270 2.32 -11.51 18.30
N GLU A 271 1.12 -10.93 18.44
CA GLU A 271 -0.11 -11.69 18.61
C GLU A 271 -0.69 -12.17 17.30
N PHE A 272 -0.78 -11.31 16.27
CA PHE A 272 -1.41 -11.66 15.00
C PHE A 272 -0.82 -12.92 14.33
N PRO A 273 0.51 -13.12 14.30
CA PRO A 273 1.07 -14.36 13.76
C PRO A 273 0.69 -15.63 14.54
N ARG A 274 0.26 -15.49 15.82
CA ARG A 274 -0.13 -16.60 16.68
C ARG A 274 -1.63 -16.88 16.68
N LEU A 275 -2.42 -15.92 16.14
CA LEU A 275 -3.86 -16.10 16.04
C LEU A 275 -4.21 -17.07 14.93
N SER A 276 -5.16 -17.94 15.21
CA SER A 276 -5.75 -18.82 14.20
C SER A 276 -7.07 -18.23 13.70
N ASP A 277 -7.29 -18.35 12.41
CA ASP A 277 -8.57 -18.03 11.80
C ASP A 277 -9.63 -19.01 12.32
N PRO A 278 -10.70 -18.55 12.97
CA PRO A 278 -11.71 -19.42 13.53
C PRO A 278 -12.48 -20.23 12.48
N LYS A 279 -12.46 -19.85 11.21
CA LYS A 279 -13.16 -20.56 10.14
C LYS A 279 -12.32 -21.69 9.55
N THR A 280 -11.02 -21.46 9.36
CA THR A 280 -10.13 -22.39 8.66
C THR A 280 -9.18 -23.12 9.60
N GLY A 281 -8.95 -22.61 10.82
CA GLY A 281 -7.93 -23.10 11.76
C GLY A 281 -6.50 -22.68 11.39
N GLU A 282 -6.30 -22.08 10.23
CA GLU A 282 -5.01 -21.62 9.73
C GLU A 282 -4.55 -20.33 10.42
N PRO A 283 -3.25 -20.00 10.42
CA PRO A 283 -2.77 -18.73 10.94
C PRO A 283 -3.49 -17.55 10.32
N LEU A 284 -4.00 -16.62 11.14
CA LEU A 284 -4.72 -15.42 10.68
C LEU A 284 -3.89 -14.59 9.71
N MET A 285 -2.57 -14.58 9.85
CA MET A 285 -1.64 -13.91 8.95
C MET A 285 -1.76 -14.36 7.50
N LYS A 286 -2.21 -15.59 7.21
CA LYS A 286 -2.43 -16.07 5.83
C LYS A 286 -3.49 -15.29 5.05
N ARG A 287 -4.28 -14.45 5.72
CA ARG A 287 -5.24 -13.52 5.10
C ARG A 287 -5.10 -12.08 5.61
N THR A 288 -3.96 -11.74 6.23
CA THR A 288 -3.75 -10.42 6.85
C THR A 288 -2.56 -9.70 6.25
N VAL A 289 -2.71 -8.39 6.08
CA VAL A 289 -1.63 -7.44 5.83
C VAL A 289 -1.54 -6.49 7.02
N LEU A 290 -0.34 -6.30 7.56
CA LEU A 290 -0.10 -5.37 8.66
C LEU A 290 0.65 -4.13 8.16
N ILE A 291 0.15 -2.95 8.52
CA ILE A 291 0.82 -1.67 8.25
C ILE A 291 1.12 -1.03 9.60
N ALA A 292 2.41 -1.02 9.96
CA ALA A 292 2.88 -0.55 11.25
C ALA A 292 3.47 0.86 11.12
N ASN A 293 2.73 1.86 11.58
CA ASN A 293 3.17 3.24 11.62
C ASN A 293 2.99 3.80 13.03
N THR A 294 4.10 3.93 13.76
CA THR A 294 4.10 4.31 15.17
C THR A 294 4.07 5.83 15.37
N SER A 295 3.73 6.27 16.58
CA SER A 295 3.61 7.68 16.94
C SER A 295 4.93 8.46 16.90
N ASP A 296 6.06 7.77 16.97
CA ASP A 296 7.41 8.34 16.91
C ASP A 296 7.91 8.56 15.48
N MET A 297 7.21 8.03 14.48
CA MET A 297 7.54 8.31 13.08
C MET A 297 7.19 9.75 12.71
N PRO A 298 7.88 10.35 11.73
CA PRO A 298 7.54 11.67 11.21
C PRO A 298 6.07 11.78 10.81
N VAL A 299 5.46 12.95 11.05
CA VAL A 299 4.02 13.18 10.80
C VAL A 299 3.62 12.81 9.38
N ALA A 300 4.45 13.20 8.40
CA ALA A 300 4.21 12.91 7.00
C ALA A 300 4.10 11.41 6.69
N ALA A 301 4.98 10.59 7.27
CA ALA A 301 4.93 9.14 7.12
C ALA A 301 3.65 8.54 7.74
N ARG A 302 3.18 9.13 8.85
CA ARG A 302 1.89 8.74 9.46
C ARG A 302 0.70 9.11 8.58
N GLU A 303 0.71 10.31 8.01
CA GLU A 303 -0.34 10.78 7.12
C GLU A 303 -0.41 9.95 5.84
N ALA A 304 0.73 9.48 5.32
CA ALA A 304 0.76 8.62 4.13
C ALA A 304 -0.04 7.32 4.30
N SER A 305 -0.14 6.77 5.52
CA SER A 305 -0.93 5.56 5.80
C SER A 305 -2.45 5.76 5.75
N ILE A 306 -2.94 6.98 5.61
CA ILE A 306 -4.38 7.29 5.48
C ILE A 306 -4.88 6.94 4.07
N TYR A 307 -4.01 6.98 3.09
CA TYR A 307 -4.32 6.76 1.68
C TYR A 307 -4.12 5.31 1.27
#